data_4e35e2598dc859a1730723339453894f
#
_entry.id   4e35e2598dc859a1730723339453894f
#
_cell.length_a   1.000
_cell.length_b   1.000
_cell.length_c   1.000
_cell.angle_alpha   90.00
_cell.angle_beta   90.00
_cell.angle_gamma   90.00
#
_symmetry.space_group_name_H-M   'P 1'
#
loop_
_entity.id
_entity.type
_entity.pdbx_description
1 polymer ?
#
loop_
_entity_poly.entity_id
_entity_poly.type
_entity_poly.pdbx_seq_one_letter_code
_entity_poly.pdbx_strand_id
1 'polypeptide(L)'
;MIRIFKQEVKRLFPILEAIKEGKTIQFHLPDGWRDIDGDDEGFYLETLIGESDKYRIKPDPKYRSFKNAEECLAEMLKHQPFGWIKCEEGYFNIVYVDDYYAGLADKDGSSILLASKNSYQNNTFYDGTPFGIKVEE
;
A
#
# COMPACT_ATOMS: atom_id res chain seq x y z
N MET A 1 -7.92 -36.69 14.38
CA MET A 1 -8.77 -35.57 14.75
C MET A 1 -7.95 -34.36 15.17
N ILE A 2 -7.16 -34.47 16.22
CA ILE A 2 -6.34 -33.37 16.74
C ILE A 2 -5.34 -32.86 15.70
N ARG A 3 -4.76 -33.75 14.89
CA ARG A 3 -3.78 -33.36 13.85
C ARG A 3 -4.35 -32.44 12.80
N ILE A 4 -5.56 -32.74 12.31
CA ILE A 4 -6.25 -31.91 11.31
C ILE A 4 -6.56 -30.55 11.92
N PHE A 5 -7.03 -30.56 13.15
CA PHE A 5 -7.36 -29.35 13.88
C PHE A 5 -6.15 -28.44 14.06
N LYS A 6 -4.98 -29.02 14.37
CA LYS A 6 -3.74 -28.23 14.53
C LYS A 6 -3.34 -27.52 13.25
N GLN A 7 -3.43 -28.20 12.11
CA GLN A 7 -3.09 -27.58 10.82
C GLN A 7 -4.04 -26.46 10.48
N GLU A 8 -5.31 -26.66 10.74
CA GLU A 8 -6.32 -25.62 10.50
C GLU A 8 -6.10 -24.42 11.40
N VAL A 9 -5.78 -24.64 12.67
CA VAL A 9 -5.47 -23.56 13.60
C VAL A 9 -4.25 -22.76 13.13
N LYS A 10 -3.21 -23.44 12.64
CA LYS A 10 -2.03 -22.75 12.10
C LYS A 10 -2.34 -21.85 10.91
N ARG A 11 -3.30 -22.24 10.08
CA ARG A 11 -3.74 -21.44 8.94
C ARG A 11 -4.66 -20.31 9.36
N LEU A 12 -5.56 -20.60 10.28
CA LEU A 12 -6.60 -19.68 10.71
C LEU A 12 -6.12 -18.59 11.67
N PHE A 13 -5.20 -18.95 12.56
CA PHE A 13 -4.79 -18.05 13.63
C PHE A 13 -4.29 -16.70 13.11
N PRO A 14 -3.39 -16.65 12.10
CA PRO A 14 -2.95 -15.38 11.55
C PRO A 14 -4.10 -14.58 10.93
N ILE A 15 -5.06 -15.25 10.30
CA ILE A 15 -6.22 -14.61 9.67
C ILE A 15 -7.13 -14.00 10.73
N LEU A 16 -7.42 -14.75 11.79
CA LEU A 16 -8.26 -14.27 12.89
C LEU A 16 -7.60 -13.09 13.60
N GLU A 17 -6.29 -13.16 13.80
CA GLU A 17 -5.53 -12.06 14.40
C GLU A 17 -5.56 -10.82 13.52
N ALA A 18 -5.45 -10.99 12.19
CA ALA A 18 -5.54 -9.89 11.24
C ALA A 18 -6.93 -9.23 11.27
N ILE A 19 -7.99 -10.03 11.38
CA ILE A 19 -9.35 -9.51 11.51
C ILE A 19 -9.48 -8.67 12.78
N LYS A 20 -8.93 -9.16 13.89
CA LYS A 20 -8.92 -8.44 15.16
C LYS A 20 -8.21 -7.09 15.03
N GLU A 21 -7.13 -7.04 14.26
CA GLU A 21 -6.35 -5.84 14.02
C GLU A 21 -6.96 -4.90 12.97
N GLY A 22 -8.08 -5.29 12.36
CA GLY A 22 -8.76 -4.48 11.36
C GLY A 22 -8.17 -4.59 9.95
N LYS A 23 -7.35 -5.59 9.71
CA LYS A 23 -6.78 -5.83 8.37
C LYS A 23 -7.81 -6.46 7.46
N THR A 24 -7.67 -6.24 6.16
CA THR A 24 -8.57 -6.79 5.15
C THR A 24 -8.19 -8.24 4.83
N ILE A 25 -9.19 -9.11 4.76
CA ILE A 25 -9.02 -10.50 4.37
C ILE A 25 -9.53 -10.66 2.94
N GLN A 26 -8.87 -11.51 2.17
CA GLN A 26 -9.27 -11.80 0.79
C GLN A 26 -9.64 -13.26 0.61
N PHE A 27 -10.58 -13.51 -0.29
CA PHE A 27 -11.03 -14.85 -0.68
C PHE A 27 -10.61 -15.11 -2.12
N HIS A 28 -10.09 -16.30 -2.38
CA HIS A 28 -9.63 -16.70 -3.71
C HIS A 28 -10.79 -17.21 -4.57
N LEU A 29 -11.03 -16.52 -5.67
CA LEU A 29 -12.00 -16.91 -6.70
C LEU A 29 -11.24 -17.31 -7.98
N PRO A 30 -11.90 -17.98 -8.93
CA PRO A 30 -11.22 -18.37 -10.18
C PRO A 30 -10.58 -17.21 -10.94
N ASP A 31 -11.10 -16.00 -10.82
CA ASP A 31 -10.59 -14.80 -11.48
C ASP A 31 -9.61 -13.99 -10.61
N GLY A 32 -9.32 -14.46 -9.40
CA GLY A 32 -8.36 -13.80 -8.52
C GLY A 32 -8.86 -13.64 -7.09
N TRP A 33 -8.22 -12.74 -6.37
CA TRP A 33 -8.53 -12.47 -4.97
C TRP A 33 -9.56 -11.34 -4.85
N ARG A 34 -10.51 -11.50 -3.93
CA ARG A 34 -11.55 -10.50 -3.67
C ARG A 34 -11.55 -10.13 -2.19
N ASP A 35 -11.65 -8.84 -1.90
CA ASP A 35 -11.76 -8.35 -0.53
C ASP A 35 -13.08 -8.81 0.09
N ILE A 36 -13.02 -9.22 1.36
CA ILE A 36 -14.21 -9.56 2.14
C ILE A 36 -14.51 -8.39 3.06
N ASP A 37 -15.72 -7.85 2.93
CA ASP A 37 -16.22 -6.85 3.87
C ASP A 37 -16.61 -7.54 5.16
N GLY A 38 -16.15 -7.02 6.30
CA GLY A 38 -16.50 -7.56 7.61
C GLY A 38 -17.98 -7.54 7.91
N ASP A 39 -18.76 -6.72 7.19
CA ASP A 39 -20.21 -6.64 7.31
C ASP A 39 -20.92 -7.53 6.28
N ASP A 40 -20.19 -8.32 5.50
CA ASP A 40 -20.76 -9.22 4.52
C ASP A 40 -21.53 -10.34 5.24
N GLU A 41 -22.83 -10.39 5.00
CA GLU A 41 -23.72 -11.39 5.63
C GLU A 41 -23.38 -12.83 5.23
N GLY A 42 -22.66 -13.01 4.11
CA GLY A 42 -22.24 -14.32 3.66
C GLY A 42 -20.95 -14.85 4.28
N PHE A 43 -20.31 -14.05 5.13
CA PHE A 43 -19.05 -14.43 5.73
C PHE A 43 -19.25 -14.94 7.15
N TYR A 44 -19.05 -16.23 7.33
CA TYR A 44 -19.18 -16.89 8.62
C TYR A 44 -17.90 -17.59 9.02
N LEU A 45 -17.65 -17.69 10.33
CA LEU A 45 -16.49 -18.40 10.87
C LEU A 45 -16.44 -19.85 10.37
N GLU A 46 -17.60 -20.49 10.24
CA GLU A 46 -17.70 -21.86 9.74
C GLU A 46 -17.10 -21.99 8.34
N THR A 47 -17.41 -21.04 7.47
CA THR A 47 -16.86 -21.01 6.11
C THR A 47 -15.35 -20.82 6.14
N LEU A 48 -14.88 -19.93 6.99
CA LEU A 48 -13.45 -19.69 7.16
C LEU A 48 -12.72 -20.97 7.62
N ILE A 49 -13.29 -21.69 8.58
CA ILE A 49 -12.71 -22.92 9.09
C ILE A 49 -12.69 -24.01 8.01
N GLY A 50 -13.78 -24.16 7.25
CA GLY A 50 -13.90 -25.20 6.22
C GLY A 50 -13.06 -24.96 4.99
N GLU A 51 -12.76 -23.71 4.68
CA GLU A 51 -12.04 -23.32 3.46
C GLU A 51 -10.86 -22.41 3.75
N SER A 52 -10.15 -22.66 4.85
CA SER A 52 -9.07 -21.79 5.31
C SER A 52 -7.95 -21.57 4.28
N ASP A 53 -7.74 -22.54 3.39
CA ASP A 53 -6.73 -22.46 2.32
C ASP A 53 -7.11 -21.47 1.21
N LYS A 54 -8.36 -21.03 1.17
CA LYS A 54 -8.85 -20.09 0.17
C LYS A 54 -8.87 -18.65 0.65
N TYR A 55 -8.41 -18.40 1.87
CA TYR A 55 -8.38 -17.07 2.48
C TYR A 55 -6.95 -16.61 2.71
N ARG A 56 -6.74 -15.32 2.62
CA ARG A 56 -5.44 -14.72 2.97
C ARG A 56 -5.64 -13.33 3.54
N ILE A 57 -4.61 -12.85 4.22
CA ILE A 57 -4.52 -11.44 4.62
C ILE A 57 -4.15 -10.66 3.37
N LYS A 58 -4.90 -9.60 3.04
CA LYS A 58 -4.58 -8.75 1.89
C LYS A 58 -3.16 -8.21 2.05
N PRO A 59 -2.27 -8.43 1.05
CA PRO A 59 -0.92 -7.90 1.14
C PRO A 59 -0.94 -6.37 1.13
N ASP A 60 -0.02 -5.76 1.89
CA ASP A 60 0.17 -4.33 1.83
C ASP A 60 0.66 -3.95 0.42
N PRO A 61 0.19 -2.82 -0.12
CA PRO A 61 0.67 -2.36 -1.42
C PRO A 61 2.18 -2.17 -1.39
N LYS A 62 2.86 -2.65 -2.43
CA LYS A 62 4.29 -2.47 -2.59
C LYS A 62 4.55 -1.33 -3.57
N TYR A 63 5.60 -0.58 -3.30
CA TYR A 63 6.00 0.56 -4.12
C TYR A 63 7.45 0.42 -4.54
N ARG A 64 7.79 1.07 -5.64
CA ARG A 64 9.16 1.15 -6.13
C ARG A 64 9.48 2.60 -6.47
N SER A 65 10.77 2.88 -6.63
CA SER A 65 11.24 4.21 -7.05
C SER A 65 10.82 4.50 -8.49
N PHE A 66 10.71 5.78 -8.82
CA PHE A 66 10.53 6.21 -10.20
C PHE A 66 11.79 5.86 -10.99
N LYS A 67 11.61 5.42 -12.24
CA LYS A 67 12.73 5.09 -13.13
C LYS A 67 13.37 6.33 -13.73
N ASN A 68 12.58 7.37 -13.95
CA ASN A 68 13.02 8.61 -14.57
C ASN A 68 12.04 9.74 -14.24
N ALA A 69 12.37 10.94 -14.69
CA ALA A 69 11.55 12.12 -14.47
C ALA A 69 10.18 12.01 -15.13
N GLU A 70 10.11 11.42 -16.30
CA GLU A 70 8.86 11.25 -17.04
C GLU A 70 7.85 10.42 -16.25
N GLU A 71 8.30 9.31 -15.67
CA GLU A 71 7.45 8.45 -14.83
C GLU A 71 6.99 9.18 -13.57
N CYS A 72 7.87 9.94 -12.94
CA CYS A 72 7.55 10.75 -11.78
C CYS A 72 6.47 11.78 -12.11
N LEU A 73 6.64 12.52 -13.19
CA LEU A 73 5.68 13.54 -13.62
C LEU A 73 4.32 12.94 -13.96
N ALA A 74 4.32 11.79 -14.64
CA ALA A 74 3.07 11.09 -14.97
C ALA A 74 2.32 10.66 -13.71
N GLU A 75 3.03 10.17 -12.71
CA GLU A 75 2.42 9.78 -11.45
C GLU A 75 1.91 10.99 -10.67
N MET A 76 2.65 12.10 -10.68
CA MET A 76 2.24 13.34 -10.01
C MET A 76 0.89 13.85 -10.51
N LEU A 77 0.58 13.64 -11.80
CA LEU A 77 -0.70 14.07 -12.38
C LEU A 77 -1.90 13.33 -11.78
N LYS A 78 -1.68 12.17 -11.20
CA LYS A 78 -2.74 11.36 -10.59
C LYS A 78 -3.08 11.80 -9.17
N HIS A 79 -2.26 12.65 -8.56
CA HIS A 79 -2.41 13.04 -7.17
C HIS A 79 -2.64 14.55 -7.05
N GLN A 80 -3.63 14.91 -6.27
CA GLN A 80 -4.00 16.33 -6.08
C GLN A 80 -3.76 16.74 -4.62
N PRO A 81 -3.35 17.98 -4.39
CA PRO A 81 -2.97 18.98 -5.41
C PRO A 81 -1.63 18.65 -6.06
N PHE A 82 -1.55 18.87 -7.37
CA PHE A 82 -0.35 18.60 -8.16
C PHE A 82 0.86 19.37 -7.63
N GLY A 83 1.99 18.65 -7.54
CA GLY A 83 3.25 19.28 -7.17
C GLY A 83 3.51 19.38 -5.68
N TRP A 84 2.69 18.75 -4.84
CA TRP A 84 2.93 18.75 -3.40
C TRP A 84 3.38 17.39 -2.91
N ILE A 85 4.31 17.41 -1.96
CA ILE A 85 4.86 16.21 -1.32
C ILE A 85 4.92 16.43 0.19
N LYS A 86 4.69 15.38 0.94
CA LYS A 86 4.84 15.38 2.39
C LYS A 86 6.08 14.60 2.78
N CYS A 87 6.98 15.25 3.52
CA CYS A 87 8.18 14.67 4.10
C CYS A 87 8.08 14.72 5.63
N GLU A 88 9.08 14.16 6.33
CA GLU A 88 9.15 14.27 7.79
C GLU A 88 9.06 15.72 8.27
N GLU A 89 9.66 16.63 7.53
CA GLU A 89 9.75 18.05 7.89
C GLU A 89 8.49 18.84 7.54
N GLY A 90 7.51 18.23 6.88
CA GLY A 90 6.27 18.87 6.50
C GLY A 90 5.97 18.78 5.03
N TYR A 91 5.20 19.75 4.53
CA TYR A 91 4.79 19.79 3.12
C TYR A 91 5.72 20.66 2.31
N PHE A 92 6.09 20.20 1.12
CA PHE A 92 6.96 20.92 0.21
C PHE A 92 6.36 20.95 -1.18
N ASN A 93 6.66 22.00 -1.92
CA ASN A 93 6.27 22.11 -3.32
C ASN A 93 7.37 21.55 -4.20
N ILE A 94 7.00 20.71 -5.15
CA ILE A 94 7.95 20.16 -6.12
C ILE A 94 8.11 21.20 -7.22
N VAL A 95 9.32 21.75 -7.38
CA VAL A 95 9.60 22.82 -8.33
C VAL A 95 10.28 22.33 -9.60
N TYR A 96 10.93 21.16 -9.56
CA TYR A 96 11.42 20.49 -10.75
C TYR A 96 11.66 19.00 -10.45
N VAL A 97 11.79 18.22 -11.51
CA VAL A 97 12.09 16.78 -11.40
C VAL A 97 13.08 16.44 -12.51
N ASP A 98 14.14 15.71 -12.15
CA ASP A 98 15.02 15.06 -13.14
C ASP A 98 15.08 13.55 -12.84
N ASP A 99 15.93 12.82 -13.56
CA ASP A 99 15.98 11.37 -13.43
C ASP A 99 16.52 10.90 -12.07
N TYR A 100 17.16 11.78 -11.33
CA TYR A 100 17.83 11.44 -10.06
C TYR A 100 17.24 12.15 -8.85
N TYR A 101 16.64 13.34 -9.03
CA TYR A 101 16.21 14.18 -7.93
C TYR A 101 14.89 14.87 -8.22
N ALA A 102 14.18 15.17 -7.14
CA ALA A 102 13.09 16.15 -7.14
C ALA A 102 13.55 17.36 -6.35
N GLY A 103 13.43 18.54 -6.92
CA GLY A 103 13.71 19.79 -6.25
C GLY A 103 12.49 20.25 -5.47
N LEU A 104 12.64 20.47 -4.17
CA LEU A 104 11.58 20.85 -3.26
C LEU A 104 11.81 22.25 -2.72
N ALA A 105 10.74 23.00 -2.55
CA ALA A 105 10.78 24.33 -1.93
C ALA A 105 9.72 24.40 -0.85
N ASP A 106 10.10 24.95 0.31
CA ASP A 106 9.14 25.21 1.38
C ASP A 106 8.51 26.60 1.24
N LYS A 107 7.63 26.95 2.17
CA LYS A 107 6.93 28.25 2.17
C LYS A 107 7.88 29.44 2.32
N ASP A 108 9.07 29.22 2.87
CA ASP A 108 10.06 30.25 3.12
C ASP A 108 11.08 30.37 1.96
N GLY A 109 10.90 29.58 0.90
CA GLY A 109 11.79 29.59 -0.24
C GLY A 109 13.02 28.74 -0.09
N SER A 110 13.20 28.06 1.03
CA SER A 110 14.30 27.10 1.20
C SER A 110 14.11 25.93 0.26
N SER A 111 15.18 25.48 -0.38
CA SER A 111 15.11 24.37 -1.31
C SER A 111 15.93 23.19 -0.84
N ILE A 112 15.43 22.00 -1.08
CA ILE A 112 16.14 20.76 -0.83
C ILE A 112 16.02 19.84 -2.03
N LEU A 113 16.98 18.93 -2.17
CA LEU A 113 16.93 17.91 -3.21
C LEU A 113 16.52 16.59 -2.57
N LEU A 114 15.49 15.98 -3.12
CA LEU A 114 15.03 14.66 -2.71
C LEU A 114 15.51 13.66 -3.75
N ALA A 115 16.35 12.71 -3.34
CA ALA A 115 16.80 11.66 -4.26
C ALA A 115 15.59 10.78 -4.66
N SER A 116 15.48 10.48 -5.93
CA SER A 116 14.38 9.65 -6.46
C SER A 116 14.47 8.22 -5.94
N LYS A 117 15.69 7.72 -5.72
CA LYS A 117 15.90 6.36 -5.24
C LYS A 117 15.34 6.20 -3.83
N ASN A 118 14.42 5.26 -3.67
CA ASN A 118 13.79 4.92 -2.39
C ASN A 118 13.02 6.07 -1.72
N SER A 119 12.68 7.12 -2.47
CA SER A 119 11.93 8.25 -1.94
C SER A 119 10.54 7.85 -1.42
N TYR A 120 9.96 6.79 -1.97
CA TYR A 120 8.65 6.28 -1.55
C TYR A 120 8.62 5.78 -0.10
N GLN A 121 9.77 5.50 0.51
CA GLN A 121 9.83 4.93 1.85
C GLN A 121 9.44 5.93 2.94
N ASN A 122 9.81 7.19 2.77
CA ASN A 122 9.62 8.20 3.81
C ASN A 122 8.85 9.44 3.33
N ASN A 123 8.41 9.44 2.09
CA ASN A 123 7.73 10.59 1.51
C ASN A 123 6.44 10.16 0.83
N THR A 124 5.44 11.00 0.89
CA THR A 124 4.14 10.73 0.26
C THR A 124 3.71 11.91 -0.59
N PHE A 125 2.83 11.65 -1.56
CA PHE A 125 2.05 12.71 -2.17
C PHE A 125 1.15 13.34 -1.11
N TYR A 126 0.56 14.47 -1.43
CA TYR A 126 -0.31 15.17 -0.49
C TYR A 126 -1.46 14.28 0.02
N ASP A 127 -1.95 13.37 -0.82
CA ASP A 127 -3.05 12.46 -0.48
C ASP A 127 -2.63 11.29 0.42
N GLY A 128 -1.36 11.21 0.81
CA GLY A 128 -0.85 10.13 1.67
C GLY A 128 -0.34 8.91 0.93
N THR A 129 -0.46 8.87 -0.41
CA THR A 129 0.08 7.77 -1.21
C THR A 129 1.60 7.88 -1.28
N PRO A 130 2.36 6.78 -1.12
CA PRO A 130 3.81 6.82 -1.20
C PRO A 130 4.32 7.45 -2.50
N PHE A 131 5.40 8.21 -2.40
CA PHE A 131 6.00 8.91 -3.54
C PHE A 131 6.82 7.94 -4.38
N GLY A 132 6.13 7.11 -5.14
CA GLY A 132 6.70 6.07 -5.99
C GLY A 132 5.64 5.45 -6.88
N ILE A 133 5.97 4.33 -7.50
CA ILE A 133 5.06 3.61 -8.37
C ILE A 133 4.56 2.36 -7.64
N LYS A 134 3.24 2.18 -7.62
CA LYS A 134 2.65 0.97 -7.04
C LYS A 134 2.99 -0.23 -7.91
N VAL A 135 3.55 -1.26 -7.29
CA VAL A 135 3.89 -2.50 -7.99
C VAL A 135 2.63 -3.33 -8.16
N GLU A 136 2.33 -3.70 -9.39
CA GLU A 136 1.20 -4.58 -9.69
C GLU A 136 1.56 -6.03 -9.33
N GLU A 137 0.59 -6.75 -8.76
CA GLU A 137 0.75 -8.17 -8.46
C GLU A 137 0.49 -9.03 -9.70
#